data_05ec38c927d4189056abc02376f97a4c
#
_entry.id   05ec38c927d4189056abc02376f97a4c
#
_cell.length_a   1.000
_cell.length_b   1.000
_cell.length_c   1.000
_cell.angle_alpha   90.00
_cell.angle_beta   90.00
_cell.angle_gamma   90.00
#
_symmetry.space_group_name_H-M   'P 1'
#
loop_
_entity.id
_entity.type
_entity.pdbx_description
1 polymer ?
#
loop_
_entity_poly.entity_id
_entity_poly.type
_entity_poly.pdbx_seq_one_letter_code
_entity_poly.pdbx_strand_id
1 'polypeptide(L)'
;MRIFALHKTFGMHIAVAGNIGSGKTTLTRLLSKHYGWVPKYEEVVDNPYLTDFYEDMHRWSFNLQIFFLNRRLSGIVEIQKTGQTVIQDRTIYEDACIFATNLHAMGLMSTRDFDNYIRLYQLMISLIPAPDLIIYLRASVPTLVKRIQKRGREYENSIRLDYLTGLNERYESWINEYEGPNLILEVDNLQVEDNPEDFSVVIDKIDARLHGLF
;
A
#
# COMPACT_ATOMS: atom_id res chain seq x y z
N MET A 1 -43.56 -13.86 12.76
CA MET A 1 -42.61 -14.38 11.73
C MET A 1 -41.41 -13.43 11.69
N ARG A 2 -40.34 -13.75 12.43
CA ARG A 2 -39.13 -12.92 12.48
C ARG A 2 -38.29 -13.25 11.25
N ILE A 3 -38.15 -12.28 10.34
CA ILE A 3 -37.26 -12.36 9.19
C ILE A 3 -35.82 -12.23 9.79
N PHE A 4 -35.14 -13.35 9.92
CA PHE A 4 -33.68 -13.34 10.14
C PHE A 4 -33.06 -12.78 8.87
N ALA A 5 -32.67 -11.50 8.92
CA ALA A 5 -31.71 -10.96 7.95
C ALA A 5 -30.41 -11.76 8.11
N LEU A 6 -30.15 -12.64 7.15
CA LEU A 6 -28.84 -13.23 6.96
C LEU A 6 -27.85 -12.07 6.69
N HIS A 7 -27.18 -11.59 7.73
CA HIS A 7 -25.96 -10.81 7.55
C HIS A 7 -24.96 -11.78 6.88
N LYS A 8 -24.88 -11.71 5.56
CA LYS A 8 -23.70 -12.23 4.86
C LYS A 8 -22.52 -11.46 5.44
N THR A 9 -21.78 -12.09 6.33
CA THR A 9 -20.46 -11.63 6.78
C THR A 9 -19.53 -11.74 5.57
N PHE A 10 -19.54 -10.71 4.70
CA PHE A 10 -18.46 -10.56 3.75
C PHE A 10 -17.20 -10.32 4.56
N GLY A 11 -16.11 -11.04 4.24
CA GLY A 11 -14.82 -10.79 4.85
C GLY A 11 -14.39 -9.33 4.61
N MET A 12 -13.62 -8.79 5.53
CA MET A 12 -13.09 -7.42 5.43
C MET A 12 -11.94 -7.35 4.43
N HIS A 13 -11.78 -6.19 3.80
CA HIS A 13 -10.61 -5.82 3.03
C HIS A 13 -9.76 -4.85 3.85
N ILE A 14 -8.69 -5.36 4.45
CA ILE A 14 -7.69 -4.56 5.18
C ILE A 14 -6.52 -4.28 4.25
N ALA A 15 -6.06 -3.04 4.19
CA ALA A 15 -4.92 -2.67 3.36
C ALA A 15 -3.79 -2.07 4.19
N VAL A 16 -2.54 -2.44 3.88
CA VAL A 16 -1.34 -1.88 4.52
C VAL A 16 -0.68 -0.92 3.55
N ALA A 17 -0.67 0.36 3.87
CA ALA A 17 -0.07 1.43 3.07
C ALA A 17 1.24 1.94 3.69
N GLY A 18 2.09 2.55 2.87
CA GLY A 18 3.33 3.17 3.32
C GLY A 18 4.45 3.16 2.28
N ASN A 19 5.46 3.97 2.50
CA ASN A 19 6.54 4.18 1.55
C ASN A 19 7.41 2.92 1.33
N ILE A 20 8.29 2.95 0.33
CA ILE A 20 9.30 1.90 0.10
C ILE A 20 10.17 1.77 1.37
N GLY A 21 10.33 0.55 1.87
CA GLY A 21 11.09 0.29 3.10
C GLY A 21 10.32 0.48 4.42
N SER A 22 9.03 0.86 4.41
CA SER A 22 8.26 1.07 5.65
C SER A 22 7.93 -0.22 6.42
N GLY A 23 8.05 -1.40 5.80
CA GLY A 23 7.80 -2.70 6.45
C GLY A 23 6.43 -3.32 6.15
N LYS A 24 5.71 -2.83 5.13
CA LYS A 24 4.38 -3.32 4.74
C LYS A 24 4.31 -4.84 4.62
N THR A 25 5.17 -5.43 3.81
CA THR A 25 5.17 -6.88 3.55
C THR A 25 5.39 -7.70 4.81
N THR A 26 6.29 -7.25 5.69
CA THR A 26 6.54 -7.88 6.99
C THR A 26 5.28 -7.81 7.86
N LEU A 27 4.67 -6.63 7.99
CA LEU A 27 3.48 -6.46 8.80
C LEU A 27 2.29 -7.25 8.23
N THR A 28 2.08 -7.22 6.91
CA THR A 28 1.04 -8.03 6.23
C THR A 28 1.19 -9.51 6.56
N ARG A 29 2.42 -10.04 6.52
CA ARG A 29 2.70 -11.45 6.86
C ARG A 29 2.40 -11.76 8.33
N LEU A 30 2.82 -10.88 9.24
CA LEU A 30 2.61 -11.08 10.68
C LEU A 30 1.12 -11.02 11.06
N LEU A 31 0.39 -10.02 10.54
CA LEU A 31 -1.05 -9.87 10.79
C LEU A 31 -1.86 -11.00 10.16
N SER A 32 -1.51 -11.42 8.94
CA SER A 32 -2.11 -12.60 8.30
C SER A 32 -2.00 -13.83 9.19
N LYS A 33 -0.82 -14.09 9.75
CA LYS A 33 -0.59 -15.22 10.64
C LYS A 33 -1.36 -15.09 11.97
N HIS A 34 -1.41 -13.88 12.54
CA HIS A 34 -2.05 -13.64 13.83
C HIS A 34 -3.57 -13.77 13.76
N TYR A 35 -4.20 -13.12 12.77
CA TYR A 35 -5.66 -13.09 12.63
C TYR A 35 -6.23 -14.19 11.75
N GLY A 36 -5.39 -14.97 11.06
CA GLY A 36 -5.84 -15.94 10.06
C GLY A 36 -6.39 -15.29 8.78
N TRP A 37 -6.04 -14.02 8.49
CA TRP A 37 -6.47 -13.33 7.29
C TRP A 37 -5.70 -13.83 6.07
N VAL A 38 -6.34 -13.80 4.89
CA VAL A 38 -5.69 -14.19 3.64
C VAL A 38 -4.76 -13.06 3.17
N PRO A 39 -3.43 -13.28 3.04
CA PRO A 39 -2.52 -12.25 2.57
C PRO A 39 -2.57 -12.11 1.06
N LYS A 40 -2.58 -10.86 0.57
CA LYS A 40 -2.37 -10.50 -0.83
C LYS A 40 -1.15 -9.61 -0.93
N TYR A 41 -0.02 -10.19 -1.35
CA TYR A 41 1.25 -9.46 -1.46
C TYR A 41 1.33 -8.68 -2.78
N GLU A 42 2.16 -7.63 -2.78
CA GLU A 42 2.53 -6.93 -4.00
C GLU A 42 3.39 -7.83 -4.90
N GLU A 43 2.96 -8.02 -6.15
CA GLU A 43 3.68 -8.80 -7.14
C GLU A 43 4.84 -7.98 -7.73
N VAL A 44 6.00 -8.05 -7.08
CA VAL A 44 7.21 -7.31 -7.50
C VAL A 44 8.13 -8.19 -8.33
N VAL A 45 8.17 -9.51 -8.04
CA VAL A 45 9.18 -10.44 -8.59
C VAL A 45 9.05 -10.63 -10.10
N ASP A 46 7.82 -10.66 -10.63
CA ASP A 46 7.54 -10.88 -12.06
C ASP A 46 7.21 -9.59 -12.80
N ASN A 47 7.63 -8.43 -12.27
CA ASN A 47 7.40 -7.15 -12.92
C ASN A 47 8.42 -6.90 -14.03
N PRO A 48 7.99 -6.92 -15.32
CA PRO A 48 8.91 -6.81 -16.45
C PRO A 48 9.50 -5.41 -16.65
N TYR A 49 8.99 -4.40 -15.93
CA TYR A 49 9.38 -3.00 -16.08
C TYR A 49 10.23 -2.47 -14.94
N LEU A 50 10.31 -3.18 -13.81
CA LEU A 50 10.84 -2.60 -12.57
C LEU A 50 12.33 -2.30 -12.67
N THR A 51 13.13 -3.19 -13.24
CA THR A 51 14.57 -2.97 -13.44
C THR A 51 14.81 -1.83 -14.41
N ASP A 52 14.18 -1.89 -15.59
CA ASP A 52 14.29 -0.86 -16.63
C ASP A 52 13.85 0.52 -16.11
N PHE A 53 12.82 0.55 -15.27
CA PHE A 53 12.35 1.80 -14.65
C PHE A 53 13.42 2.46 -13.77
N TYR A 54 14.13 1.69 -12.95
CA TYR A 54 15.17 2.27 -12.12
C TYR A 54 16.43 2.68 -12.93
N GLU A 55 16.64 2.11 -14.12
CA GLU A 55 17.67 2.53 -15.04
C GLU A 55 17.29 3.80 -15.83
N ASP A 56 16.05 3.88 -16.32
CA ASP A 56 15.50 5.04 -17.04
C ASP A 56 14.05 5.32 -16.62
N MET A 57 13.89 6.06 -15.50
CA MET A 57 12.59 6.42 -14.97
C MET A 57 11.74 7.22 -15.95
N HIS A 58 12.34 8.12 -16.76
CA HIS A 58 11.62 8.93 -17.72
C HIS A 58 10.98 8.08 -18.83
N ARG A 59 11.70 7.08 -19.31
CA ARG A 59 11.21 6.19 -20.36
C ARG A 59 10.12 5.25 -19.88
N TRP A 60 10.25 4.72 -18.66
CA TRP A 60 9.44 3.59 -18.20
C TRP A 60 8.37 3.92 -17.15
N SER A 61 8.28 5.18 -16.69
CA SER A 61 7.33 5.61 -15.66
C SER A 61 5.88 5.22 -15.98
N PHE A 62 5.39 5.59 -17.16
CA PHE A 62 4.01 5.30 -17.55
C PHE A 62 3.75 3.79 -17.64
N ASN A 63 4.64 3.04 -18.28
CA ASN A 63 4.50 1.60 -18.45
C ASN A 63 4.44 0.87 -17.11
N LEU A 64 5.35 1.22 -16.20
CA LEU A 64 5.40 0.65 -14.85
C LEU A 64 4.12 0.95 -14.08
N GLN A 65 3.65 2.21 -14.10
CA GLN A 65 2.45 2.60 -13.36
C GLN A 65 1.18 1.94 -13.92
N ILE A 66 1.05 1.77 -15.24
CA ILE A 66 -0.05 1.01 -15.85
C ILE A 66 0.01 -0.47 -15.44
N PHE A 67 1.22 -1.06 -15.37
CA PHE A 67 1.37 -2.44 -14.92
C PHE A 67 0.89 -2.61 -13.48
N PHE A 68 1.33 -1.75 -12.55
CA PHE A 68 0.90 -1.83 -11.16
C PHE A 68 -0.62 -1.59 -11.01
N LEU A 69 -1.17 -0.60 -11.70
CA LEU A 69 -2.60 -0.29 -11.67
C LEU A 69 -3.45 -1.50 -12.11
N ASN A 70 -3.05 -2.17 -13.20
CA ASN A 70 -3.73 -3.37 -13.71
C ASN A 70 -3.66 -4.52 -12.69
N ARG A 71 -2.47 -4.82 -12.17
CA ARG A 71 -2.28 -5.88 -11.17
C ARG A 71 -3.08 -5.61 -9.90
N ARG A 72 -3.10 -4.36 -9.45
CA ARG A 72 -3.83 -3.94 -8.26
C ARG A 72 -5.33 -4.13 -8.43
N LEU A 73 -5.89 -3.65 -9.54
CA LEU A 73 -7.31 -3.84 -9.84
C LEU A 73 -7.67 -5.33 -9.89
N SER A 74 -6.88 -6.14 -10.61
CA SER A 74 -7.10 -7.58 -10.70
C SER A 74 -7.10 -8.24 -9.31
N GLY A 75 -6.16 -7.86 -8.46
CA GLY A 75 -6.11 -8.34 -7.07
C GLY A 75 -7.34 -7.96 -6.24
N ILE A 76 -7.84 -6.74 -6.37
CA ILE A 76 -9.06 -6.28 -5.66
C ILE A 76 -10.30 -7.04 -6.15
N VAL A 77 -10.43 -7.25 -7.46
CA VAL A 77 -11.53 -8.06 -8.02
C VAL A 77 -11.51 -9.51 -7.51
N GLU A 78 -10.32 -10.08 -7.32
CA GLU A 78 -10.17 -11.39 -6.68
C GLU A 78 -10.57 -11.37 -5.21
N ILE A 79 -10.13 -10.35 -4.44
CA ILE A 79 -10.50 -10.17 -3.03
C ILE A 79 -12.01 -10.19 -2.85
N GLN A 80 -12.75 -9.45 -3.69
CA GLN A 80 -14.21 -9.40 -3.64
C GLN A 80 -14.90 -10.76 -3.82
N LYS A 81 -14.25 -11.70 -4.50
CA LYS A 81 -14.78 -13.04 -4.76
C LYS A 81 -14.54 -14.03 -3.61
N THR A 82 -13.59 -13.77 -2.73
CA THR A 82 -13.19 -14.75 -1.71
C THR A 82 -14.21 -14.92 -0.59
N GLY A 83 -14.94 -13.87 -0.22
CA GLY A 83 -15.82 -13.84 0.97
C GLY A 83 -15.06 -13.96 2.30
N GLN A 84 -13.72 -13.95 2.29
CA GLN A 84 -12.85 -14.03 3.46
C GLN A 84 -12.24 -12.67 3.78
N THR A 85 -11.81 -12.47 5.02
CA THR A 85 -11.02 -11.28 5.36
C THR A 85 -9.64 -11.37 4.71
N VAL A 86 -9.30 -10.36 3.93
CA VAL A 86 -8.03 -10.27 3.21
C VAL A 86 -7.23 -9.08 3.71
N ILE A 87 -5.92 -9.28 3.88
CA ILE A 87 -4.96 -8.22 4.14
C ILE A 87 -4.06 -8.01 2.92
N GLN A 88 -4.10 -6.83 2.35
CA GLN A 88 -3.40 -6.47 1.11
C GLN A 88 -2.19 -5.58 1.39
N ASP A 89 -1.04 -5.95 0.83
CA ASP A 89 0.17 -5.11 0.79
C ASP A 89 0.03 -4.09 -0.32
N ARG A 90 -0.10 -2.82 0.02
CA ARG A 90 -0.28 -1.63 -0.82
C ARG A 90 -1.68 -1.51 -1.46
N THR A 91 -2.14 -0.28 -1.61
CA THR A 91 -3.45 0.09 -2.16
C THR A 91 -3.36 0.62 -3.59
N ILE A 92 -4.48 0.60 -4.31
CA ILE A 92 -4.62 1.26 -5.62
C ILE A 92 -4.52 2.80 -5.50
N TYR A 93 -4.84 3.37 -4.33
CA TYR A 93 -4.71 4.80 -4.09
C TYR A 93 -3.26 5.26 -4.11
N GLU A 94 -2.33 4.46 -3.58
CA GLU A 94 -0.91 4.77 -3.57
C GLU A 94 -0.35 4.84 -4.99
N ASP A 95 -0.79 3.96 -5.88
CA ASP A 95 -0.33 3.92 -7.28
C ASP A 95 -0.59 5.28 -7.97
N ALA A 96 -1.76 5.89 -7.75
CA ALA A 96 -2.13 7.16 -8.36
C ALA A 96 -1.72 8.39 -7.53
N CYS A 97 -2.15 8.44 -6.26
CA CYS A 97 -1.99 9.64 -5.43
C CYS A 97 -0.52 9.87 -5.03
N ILE A 98 0.28 8.80 -4.95
CA ILE A 98 1.67 8.88 -4.51
C ILE A 98 2.64 8.71 -5.69
N PHE A 99 2.67 7.52 -6.30
CA PHE A 99 3.71 7.16 -7.27
C PHE A 99 3.56 7.92 -8.59
N ALA A 100 2.42 7.83 -9.27
CA ALA A 100 2.22 8.52 -10.54
C ALA A 100 2.29 10.04 -10.37
N THR A 101 1.71 10.58 -9.30
CA THR A 101 1.76 12.02 -8.98
C THR A 101 3.19 12.49 -8.71
N ASN A 102 4.01 11.69 -8.00
CA ASN A 102 5.42 12.01 -7.77
C ASN A 102 6.23 12.01 -9.08
N LEU A 103 6.05 11.00 -9.91
CA LEU A 103 6.72 10.91 -11.20
C LEU A 103 6.36 12.07 -12.13
N HIS A 104 5.09 12.48 -12.16
CA HIS A 104 4.66 13.65 -12.92
C HIS A 104 5.30 14.96 -12.39
N ALA A 105 5.28 15.17 -11.08
CA ALA A 105 5.87 16.37 -10.47
C ALA A 105 7.39 16.48 -10.65
N MET A 106 8.07 15.34 -10.75
CA MET A 106 9.51 15.28 -11.07
C MET A 106 9.80 15.42 -12.57
N GLY A 107 8.79 15.58 -13.44
CA GLY A 107 8.96 15.63 -14.89
C GLY A 107 9.32 14.28 -15.53
N LEU A 108 9.18 13.18 -14.78
CA LEU A 108 9.47 11.81 -15.24
C LEU A 108 8.29 11.15 -15.95
N MET A 109 7.09 11.72 -15.83
CA MET A 109 5.89 11.34 -16.57
C MET A 109 5.30 12.59 -17.25
N SER A 110 5.00 12.53 -18.53
CA SER A 110 4.40 13.67 -19.24
C SER A 110 3.01 13.99 -18.70
N THR A 111 2.59 15.26 -18.78
CA THR A 111 1.23 15.67 -18.39
C THR A 111 0.16 14.88 -19.16
N ARG A 112 0.36 14.65 -20.46
CA ARG A 112 -0.58 13.88 -21.28
C ARG A 112 -0.73 12.44 -20.77
N ASP A 113 0.37 11.78 -20.41
CA ASP A 113 0.37 10.41 -19.91
C ASP A 113 -0.21 10.35 -18.50
N PHE A 114 0.11 11.33 -17.65
CA PHE A 114 -0.44 11.45 -16.31
C PHE A 114 -1.96 11.68 -16.34
N ASP A 115 -2.46 12.58 -17.17
CA ASP A 115 -3.91 12.84 -17.31
C ASP A 115 -4.65 11.57 -17.78
N ASN A 116 -4.06 10.83 -18.74
CA ASN A 116 -4.65 9.58 -19.20
C ASN A 116 -4.65 8.50 -18.09
N TYR A 117 -3.56 8.40 -17.34
CA TYR A 117 -3.45 7.50 -16.20
C TYR A 117 -4.48 7.81 -15.12
N ILE A 118 -4.63 9.08 -14.74
CA ILE A 118 -5.59 9.51 -13.70
C ILE A 118 -7.03 9.22 -14.13
N ARG A 119 -7.40 9.45 -15.39
CA ARG A 119 -8.74 9.10 -15.90
C ARG A 119 -9.01 7.60 -15.82
N LEU A 120 -8.02 6.78 -16.17
CA LEU A 120 -8.14 5.32 -16.03
C LEU A 120 -8.28 4.90 -14.56
N TYR A 121 -7.46 5.45 -13.68
CA TYR A 121 -7.54 5.23 -12.24
C TYR A 121 -8.93 5.61 -11.69
N GLN A 122 -9.46 6.80 -12.02
CA GLN A 122 -10.77 7.27 -11.58
C GLN A 122 -11.89 6.33 -12.03
N LEU A 123 -11.84 5.83 -13.26
CA LEU A 123 -12.77 4.82 -13.74
C LEU A 123 -12.66 3.54 -12.91
N MET A 124 -11.45 3.04 -12.66
CA MET A 124 -11.24 1.81 -11.91
C MET A 124 -11.77 1.91 -10.46
N ILE A 125 -11.48 3.00 -9.75
CA ILE A 125 -11.95 3.17 -8.37
C ILE A 125 -13.47 3.33 -8.27
N SER A 126 -14.14 3.82 -9.32
CA SER A 126 -15.61 3.89 -9.36
C SER A 126 -16.29 2.51 -9.43
N LEU A 127 -15.54 1.47 -9.79
CA LEU A 127 -16.02 0.09 -9.97
C LEU A 127 -15.74 -0.84 -8.79
N ILE A 128 -14.94 -0.39 -7.81
CA ILE A 128 -14.50 -1.21 -6.68
C ILE A 128 -14.82 -0.53 -5.35
N PRO A 129 -15.11 -1.28 -4.28
CA PRO A 129 -15.25 -0.71 -2.94
C PRO A 129 -13.91 -0.27 -2.39
N ALA A 130 -13.96 0.72 -1.51
CA ALA A 130 -12.81 1.10 -0.69
C ALA A 130 -12.45 -0.02 0.31
N PRO A 131 -11.20 -0.10 0.79
CA PRO A 131 -10.84 -0.95 1.92
C PRO A 131 -11.64 -0.58 3.19
N ASP A 132 -11.98 -1.60 3.99
CA ASP A 132 -12.66 -1.40 5.29
C ASP A 132 -11.73 -0.73 6.31
N LEU A 133 -10.41 -0.91 6.17
CA LEU A 133 -9.40 -0.24 6.97
C LEU A 133 -8.09 -0.10 6.19
N ILE A 134 -7.48 1.09 6.21
CA ILE A 134 -6.10 1.32 5.79
C ILE A 134 -5.21 1.45 7.02
N ILE A 135 -4.19 0.59 7.11
CA ILE A 135 -3.12 0.69 8.12
C ILE A 135 -1.93 1.37 7.45
N TYR A 136 -1.71 2.65 7.76
CA TYR A 136 -0.61 3.43 7.21
C TYR A 136 0.63 3.35 8.10
N LEU A 137 1.75 2.89 7.52
CA LEU A 137 3.05 2.81 8.18
C LEU A 137 3.82 4.10 7.93
N ARG A 138 3.76 5.02 8.90
CA ARG A 138 4.52 6.27 8.87
C ARG A 138 5.95 6.02 9.30
N ALA A 139 6.90 6.36 8.42
CA ALA A 139 8.33 6.24 8.69
C ALA A 139 9.08 7.48 8.20
N SER A 140 10.12 7.86 8.92
CA SER A 140 11.04 8.91 8.48
C SER A 140 11.91 8.43 7.33
N VAL A 141 12.34 9.35 6.47
CA VAL A 141 13.22 9.03 5.32
C VAL A 141 14.50 8.32 5.76
N PRO A 142 15.21 8.73 6.85
CA PRO A 142 16.36 7.98 7.35
C PRO A 142 16.06 6.52 7.69
N THR A 143 14.92 6.25 8.32
CA THR A 143 14.48 4.88 8.62
C THR A 143 14.23 4.07 7.35
N LEU A 144 13.58 4.67 6.35
CA LEU A 144 13.33 4.03 5.06
C LEU A 144 14.64 3.66 4.36
N VAL A 145 15.59 4.60 4.26
CA VAL A 145 16.92 4.37 3.67
C VAL A 145 17.63 3.21 4.35
N LYS A 146 17.70 3.23 5.70
CA LYS A 146 18.33 2.16 6.48
C LYS A 146 17.71 0.78 6.19
N ARG A 147 16.37 0.71 6.12
CA ARG A 147 15.64 -0.55 5.87
C ARG A 147 15.80 -1.04 4.44
N ILE A 148 15.80 -0.13 3.45
CA ILE A 148 16.06 -0.44 2.04
C ILE A 148 17.46 -1.03 1.89
N GLN A 149 18.48 -0.39 2.46
CA GLN A 149 19.86 -0.88 2.44
C GLN A 149 20.01 -2.25 3.13
N LYS A 150 19.37 -2.45 4.30
CA LYS A 150 19.37 -3.74 5.01
C LYS A 150 18.75 -4.86 4.16
N ARG A 151 17.70 -4.55 3.40
CA ARG A 151 17.00 -5.51 2.52
C ARG A 151 17.83 -5.91 1.32
N GLY A 152 18.62 -5.01 0.74
CA GLY A 152 19.66 -5.29 -0.27
C GLY A 152 19.14 -5.80 -1.61
N ARG A 153 17.98 -5.33 -2.09
CA ARG A 153 17.49 -5.63 -3.44
C ARG A 153 18.31 -4.84 -4.46
N GLU A 154 18.88 -5.50 -5.47
CA GLU A 154 19.79 -4.88 -6.44
C GLU A 154 19.20 -3.65 -7.13
N TYR A 155 17.97 -3.72 -7.62
CA TYR A 155 17.30 -2.59 -8.29
C TYR A 155 16.99 -1.42 -7.35
N GLU A 156 16.97 -1.63 -6.04
CA GLU A 156 16.75 -0.57 -5.06
C GLU A 156 18.02 0.24 -4.74
N ASN A 157 19.20 -0.25 -5.13
CA ASN A 157 20.46 0.48 -4.95
C ASN A 157 20.50 1.79 -5.75
N SER A 158 19.69 1.92 -6.79
CA SER A 158 19.58 3.11 -7.64
C SER A 158 18.44 4.05 -7.21
N ILE A 159 17.74 3.78 -6.12
CA ILE A 159 16.68 4.66 -5.61
C ILE A 159 17.32 6.00 -5.19
N ARG A 160 16.88 7.08 -5.84
CA ARG A 160 17.34 8.43 -5.54
C ARG A 160 16.68 8.94 -4.26
N LEU A 161 17.44 9.66 -3.44
CA LEU A 161 16.95 10.21 -2.18
C LEU A 161 15.82 11.24 -2.40
N ASP A 162 15.93 12.08 -3.44
CA ASP A 162 14.88 13.05 -3.78
C ASP A 162 13.56 12.36 -4.18
N TYR A 163 13.64 11.24 -4.91
CA TYR A 163 12.46 10.44 -5.25
C TYR A 163 11.80 9.87 -3.99
N LEU A 164 12.58 9.26 -3.09
CA LEU A 164 12.06 8.68 -1.85
C LEU A 164 11.46 9.75 -0.91
N THR A 165 12.08 10.93 -0.85
CA THR A 165 11.60 12.07 -0.06
C THR A 165 10.29 12.60 -0.64
N GLY A 166 10.21 12.80 -1.95
CA GLY A 166 8.98 13.23 -2.62
C GLY A 166 7.82 12.27 -2.42
N LEU A 167 8.09 10.95 -2.44
CA LEU A 167 7.07 9.95 -2.08
C LEU A 167 6.60 10.15 -0.63
N ASN A 168 7.54 10.36 0.31
CA ASN A 168 7.19 10.49 1.73
C ASN A 168 6.30 11.71 2.00
N GLU A 169 6.61 12.85 1.40
CA GLU A 169 5.80 14.06 1.48
C GLU A 169 4.36 13.84 0.95
N ARG A 170 4.23 13.08 -0.15
CA ARG A 170 2.93 12.75 -0.73
C ARG A 170 2.13 11.80 0.13
N TYR A 171 2.78 10.84 0.79
CA TYR A 171 2.12 9.97 1.77
C TYR A 171 1.51 10.77 2.90
N GLU A 172 2.26 11.74 3.45
CA GLU A 172 1.75 12.60 4.53
C GLU A 172 0.57 13.47 4.07
N SER A 173 0.65 14.07 2.88
CA SER A 173 -0.47 14.83 2.33
C SER A 173 -1.70 13.96 2.11
N TRP A 174 -1.50 12.80 1.47
CA TRP A 174 -2.59 11.88 1.15
C TRP A 174 -3.30 11.33 2.38
N ILE A 175 -2.55 10.89 3.40
CA ILE A 175 -3.18 10.28 4.59
C ILE A 175 -3.95 11.32 5.42
N ASN A 176 -3.50 12.58 5.42
CA ASN A 176 -4.19 13.68 6.09
C ASN A 176 -5.52 14.07 5.39
N GLU A 177 -5.62 13.83 4.09
CA GLU A 177 -6.81 14.09 3.26
C GLU A 177 -7.73 12.86 3.13
N TYR A 178 -7.26 11.67 3.55
CA TYR A 178 -8.01 10.44 3.40
C TYR A 178 -9.15 10.34 4.42
N GLU A 179 -10.40 10.42 3.96
CA GLU A 179 -11.61 10.42 4.78
C GLU A 179 -12.08 9.03 5.22
N GLY A 180 -11.55 7.97 4.60
CA GLY A 180 -11.94 6.59 4.93
C GLY A 180 -11.35 6.09 6.26
N PRO A 181 -11.81 4.92 6.73
CA PRO A 181 -11.26 4.32 7.95
C PRO A 181 -9.75 4.07 7.81
N ASN A 182 -8.97 4.65 8.71
CA ASN A 182 -7.53 4.48 8.72
C ASN A 182 -6.97 4.35 10.14
N LEU A 183 -5.77 3.78 10.23
CA LEU A 183 -4.95 3.68 11.43
C LEU A 183 -3.51 4.02 11.08
N ILE A 184 -2.95 5.05 11.71
CA ILE A 184 -1.56 5.46 11.51
C ILE A 184 -0.67 4.77 12.56
N LEU A 185 0.36 4.08 12.09
CA LEU A 185 1.38 3.45 12.93
C LEU A 185 2.73 4.11 12.69
N GLU A 186 3.26 4.79 13.72
CA GLU A 186 4.64 5.31 13.72
C GLU A 186 5.62 4.14 13.84
N VAL A 187 6.41 3.88 12.79
CA VAL A 187 7.21 2.65 12.72
C VAL A 187 8.71 2.86 12.83
N ASP A 188 9.17 4.07 13.11
CA ASP A 188 10.60 4.37 13.23
C ASP A 188 11.28 3.55 14.33
N ASN A 189 10.61 3.41 15.47
CA ASN A 189 11.11 2.71 16.65
C ASN A 189 10.50 1.30 16.82
N LEU A 190 9.67 0.84 15.88
CA LEU A 190 9.04 -0.50 15.99
C LEU A 190 9.89 -1.56 15.28
N GLN A 191 10.11 -2.67 15.97
CA GLN A 191 10.78 -3.86 15.47
C GLN A 191 9.84 -5.07 15.55
N VAL A 192 8.69 -4.96 14.87
CA VAL A 192 7.58 -5.94 14.96
C VAL A 192 7.94 -7.38 14.60
N GLU A 193 9.05 -7.60 13.88
CA GLU A 193 9.53 -8.93 13.51
C GLU A 193 10.40 -9.55 14.61
N ASP A 194 11.21 -8.72 15.26
CA ASP A 194 12.23 -9.15 16.22
C ASP A 194 11.80 -8.95 17.69
N ASN A 195 10.78 -8.09 17.92
CA ASN A 195 10.28 -7.76 19.26
C ASN A 195 8.78 -8.07 19.42
N PRO A 196 8.40 -9.10 20.19
CA PRO A 196 7.00 -9.45 20.43
C PRO A 196 6.18 -8.36 21.12
N GLU A 197 6.82 -7.52 21.98
CA GLU A 197 6.13 -6.41 22.66
C GLU A 197 5.70 -5.35 21.67
N ASP A 198 6.57 -4.97 20.71
CA ASP A 198 6.23 -4.03 19.65
C ASP A 198 5.07 -4.56 18.77
N PHE A 199 5.08 -5.86 18.50
CA PHE A 199 3.99 -6.48 17.74
C PHE A 199 2.68 -6.47 18.53
N SER A 200 2.72 -6.73 19.84
CA SER A 200 1.53 -6.66 20.71
C SER A 200 0.91 -5.26 20.70
N VAL A 201 1.72 -4.21 20.80
CA VAL A 201 1.25 -2.82 20.69
C VAL A 201 0.54 -2.54 19.37
N VAL A 202 1.04 -3.10 18.28
CA VAL A 202 0.38 -2.97 16.97
C VAL A 202 -0.97 -3.69 16.93
N ILE A 203 -1.04 -4.92 17.50
CA ILE A 203 -2.28 -5.68 17.60
C ILE A 203 -3.33 -4.92 18.42
N ASP A 204 -2.96 -4.42 19.60
CA ASP A 204 -3.88 -3.68 20.47
C ASP A 204 -4.50 -2.46 19.77
N LYS A 205 -3.69 -1.72 18.97
CA LYS A 205 -4.19 -0.59 18.18
C LYS A 205 -5.14 -1.01 17.06
N ILE A 206 -4.86 -2.14 16.40
CA ILE A 206 -5.71 -2.67 15.33
C ILE A 206 -7.03 -3.17 15.92
N ASP A 207 -7.00 -3.91 17.02
CA ASP A 207 -8.19 -4.43 17.69
C ASP A 207 -9.08 -3.30 18.20
N ALA A 208 -8.49 -2.26 18.81
CA ALA A 208 -9.20 -1.06 19.21
C ALA A 208 -9.91 -0.39 18.02
N ARG A 209 -9.26 -0.33 16.86
CA ARG A 209 -9.82 0.28 15.64
C ARG A 209 -10.91 -0.56 15.02
N LEU A 210 -10.76 -1.89 14.98
CA LEU A 210 -11.72 -2.82 14.37
C LEU A 210 -12.96 -3.06 15.24
N HIS A 211 -12.79 -3.07 16.54
CA HIS A 211 -13.86 -3.44 17.48
C HIS A 211 -14.48 -2.24 18.21
N GLY A 212 -14.05 -1.04 17.92
CA GLY A 212 -14.67 0.19 18.43
C GLY A 212 -14.54 0.36 19.95
N LEU A 213 -13.41 -0.01 20.52
CA LEU A 213 -13.16 0.08 21.97
C LEU A 213 -12.83 1.49 22.46
N PHE A 214 -12.84 2.51 21.57
CA PHE A 214 -12.70 3.93 21.90
C PHE A 214 -13.50 4.80 20.94
#